data_127c2f8cfb88f41d6c7c2a51c3a710a6
#
_entry.id   127c2f8cfb88f41d6c7c2a51c3a710a6
#
_cell.length_a   1.000
_cell.length_b   1.000
_cell.length_c   1.000
_cell.angle_alpha   90.00
_cell.angle_beta   90.00
_cell.angle_gamma   90.00
#
_symmetry.space_group_name_H-M   'P 1'
#
loop_
_entity.id
_entity.type
_entity.pdbx_description
1 polymer ?
#
loop_
_entity_poly.entity_id
_entity_poly.type
_entity_poly.pdbx_seq_one_letter_code
_entity_poly.pdbx_strand_id
1 'polypeptide(L)'
;MEYREIDFVHGWTIERAVKELHERANDGNKYCGKFNENKLTSDMSLDDAYMLCTGKTLEQFNKEQEESRQRLIQEEEEHKRKIPELSKYWIEEGHKVLSKDKWEMWDKCVPVRLGDLYRGMELGQCLDIIKTVKEKSIQDGIDVMNNLHSGISWGLMKSMIREFCDRGNEFLE
;
A
#
# COMPACT_ATOMS: atom_id res chain seq x y z
N MET A 1 35.32 12.46 -28.98
CA MET A 1 34.05 12.09 -29.68
C MET A 1 32.92 12.64 -28.84
N GLU A 2 31.96 13.32 -29.45
CA GLU A 2 30.80 13.88 -28.81
C GLU A 2 29.72 12.81 -28.65
N TYR A 3 28.97 12.80 -27.54
CA TYR A 3 27.86 11.86 -27.34
C TYR A 3 26.63 12.36 -28.08
N ARG A 4 25.93 11.44 -28.78
CA ARG A 4 24.61 11.67 -29.32
C ARG A 4 23.58 11.46 -28.23
N GLU A 5 22.74 12.44 -27.98
CA GLU A 5 21.70 12.36 -26.95
C GLU A 5 20.49 11.59 -27.46
N ILE A 6 19.93 10.73 -26.57
CA ILE A 6 18.67 10.01 -26.80
C ILE A 6 17.75 10.19 -25.62
N ASP A 7 16.46 10.18 -25.88
CA ASP A 7 15.44 10.22 -24.84
C ASP A 7 15.06 8.81 -24.41
N PHE A 8 15.05 8.57 -23.08
CA PHE A 8 14.52 7.34 -22.53
C PHE A 8 13.01 7.42 -22.39
N VAL A 9 12.32 6.32 -22.64
CA VAL A 9 10.87 6.23 -22.46
C VAL A 9 10.56 6.20 -20.95
N HIS A 10 9.55 6.96 -20.55
CA HIS A 10 9.10 6.97 -19.16
C HIS A 10 8.76 5.56 -18.66
N GLY A 11 9.25 5.20 -17.47
CA GLY A 11 9.06 3.87 -16.89
C GLY A 11 10.14 2.84 -17.26
N TRP A 12 11.20 3.23 -17.97
CA TRP A 12 12.33 2.33 -18.19
C TRP A 12 13.10 2.08 -16.88
N THR A 13 13.68 0.88 -16.79
CA THR A 13 14.64 0.53 -15.73
C THR A 13 16.06 0.94 -16.16
N ILE A 14 16.99 0.96 -15.19
CA ILE A 14 18.41 1.25 -15.45
C ILE A 14 18.98 0.26 -16.47
N GLU A 15 18.67 -1.04 -16.32
CA GLU A 15 19.15 -2.08 -17.23
C GLU A 15 18.69 -1.82 -18.66
N ARG A 16 17.42 -1.44 -18.84
CA ARG A 16 16.88 -1.17 -20.16
C ARG A 16 17.52 0.05 -20.78
N ALA A 17 17.75 1.11 -19.99
CA ALA A 17 18.40 2.32 -20.46
C ALA A 17 19.85 2.05 -20.89
N VAL A 18 20.62 1.32 -20.08
CA VAL A 18 22.01 0.94 -20.41
C VAL A 18 22.04 0.02 -21.63
N LYS A 19 21.16 -0.97 -21.71
CA LYS A 19 21.06 -1.86 -22.87
C LYS A 19 20.80 -1.09 -24.16
N GLU A 20 19.85 -0.16 -24.15
CA GLU A 20 19.54 0.68 -25.33
C GLU A 20 20.75 1.52 -25.76
N LEU A 21 21.49 2.10 -24.80
CA LEU A 21 22.71 2.87 -25.11
C LEU A 21 23.78 1.99 -25.77
N HIS A 22 23.99 0.77 -25.27
CA HIS A 22 24.94 -0.18 -25.81
C HIS A 22 24.52 -0.69 -27.21
N GLU A 23 23.23 -0.99 -27.42
CA GLU A 23 22.71 -1.43 -28.69
C GLU A 23 22.89 -0.36 -29.79
N ARG A 24 22.62 0.91 -29.45
CA ARG A 24 22.86 2.02 -30.37
C ARG A 24 24.32 2.24 -30.68
N ALA A 25 25.20 2.08 -29.71
CA ALA A 25 26.63 2.25 -29.87
C ALA A 25 27.30 1.23 -30.85
N ASN A 26 26.57 0.18 -31.22
CA ASN A 26 27.02 -0.78 -32.24
C ASN A 26 27.25 -0.12 -33.66
N ASP A 27 26.72 1.09 -33.87
CA ASP A 27 26.99 1.87 -35.10
C ASP A 27 28.35 2.61 -35.07
N GLY A 28 29.14 2.44 -33.99
CA GLY A 28 30.43 3.06 -33.78
C GLY A 28 30.38 4.48 -33.22
N ASN A 29 29.19 4.99 -32.85
CA ASN A 29 29.02 6.28 -32.21
C ASN A 29 28.86 6.09 -30.70
N LYS A 30 29.08 7.19 -29.94
CA LYS A 30 28.80 7.24 -28.51
C LYS A 30 27.43 7.86 -28.24
N TYR A 31 26.69 7.25 -27.33
CA TYR A 31 25.35 7.70 -26.95
C TYR A 31 25.25 8.03 -25.48
N CYS A 32 24.37 8.96 -25.15
CA CYS A 32 24.00 9.27 -23.76
C CYS A 32 22.51 9.58 -23.68
N GLY A 33 21.95 9.48 -22.45
CA GLY A 33 20.59 9.88 -22.16
C GLY A 33 20.42 10.25 -20.70
N LYS A 34 19.39 11.05 -20.40
CA LYS A 34 19.05 11.45 -19.04
C LYS A 34 18.10 10.42 -18.42
N PHE A 35 18.56 9.80 -17.32
CA PHE A 35 17.76 8.87 -16.53
C PHE A 35 17.53 9.49 -15.14
N ASN A 36 16.30 9.95 -14.88
CA ASN A 36 15.99 10.83 -13.77
C ASN A 36 16.93 12.06 -13.80
N GLU A 37 17.69 12.31 -12.72
CA GLU A 37 18.64 13.41 -12.66
C GLU A 37 20.06 13.04 -13.13
N ASN A 38 20.30 11.79 -13.53
CA ASN A 38 21.60 11.25 -13.89
C ASN A 38 21.77 11.13 -15.41
N LYS A 39 22.98 11.39 -15.90
CA LYS A 39 23.34 11.18 -17.30
C LYS A 39 24.03 9.84 -17.45
N LEU A 40 23.37 8.89 -18.13
CA LEU A 40 23.96 7.62 -18.51
C LEU A 40 24.63 7.72 -19.87
N THR A 41 25.71 6.97 -20.07
CA THR A 41 26.46 6.92 -21.33
C THR A 41 26.68 5.49 -21.83
N SER A 42 26.87 5.32 -23.12
CA SER A 42 27.15 4.02 -23.74
C SER A 42 28.52 3.42 -23.37
N ASP A 43 29.35 4.15 -22.65
CA ASP A 43 30.64 3.65 -22.14
C ASP A 43 30.52 3.10 -20.70
N MET A 44 29.38 3.32 -20.04
CA MET A 44 29.16 2.85 -18.67
C MET A 44 28.84 1.37 -18.65
N SER A 45 29.39 0.67 -17.67
CA SER A 45 28.91 -0.65 -17.30
C SER A 45 27.56 -0.56 -16.58
N LEU A 46 26.85 -1.67 -16.47
CA LEU A 46 25.59 -1.72 -15.70
C LEU A 46 25.82 -1.39 -14.22
N ASP A 47 26.94 -1.86 -13.65
CA ASP A 47 27.31 -1.54 -12.27
C ASP A 47 27.60 -0.05 -12.06
N ASP A 48 28.30 0.61 -13.00
CA ASP A 48 28.54 2.04 -12.93
C ASP A 48 27.24 2.84 -13.00
N ALA A 49 26.30 2.41 -13.85
CA ALA A 49 24.99 3.03 -13.97
C ALA A 49 24.15 2.87 -12.68
N TYR A 50 24.18 1.68 -12.07
CA TYR A 50 23.54 1.45 -10.78
C TYR A 50 24.20 2.27 -9.67
N MET A 51 25.54 2.31 -9.60
CA MET A 51 26.26 3.11 -8.63
C MET A 51 25.92 4.61 -8.78
N LEU A 52 25.84 5.11 -10.01
CA LEU A 52 25.50 6.51 -10.29
C LEU A 52 24.06 6.83 -9.88
N CYS A 53 23.09 5.95 -10.20
CA CYS A 53 21.66 6.22 -9.99
C CYS A 53 21.18 5.90 -8.57
N THR A 54 21.79 4.95 -7.89
CA THR A 54 21.30 4.41 -6.60
C THR A 54 22.32 4.49 -5.47
N GLY A 55 23.59 4.77 -5.77
CA GLY A 55 24.70 4.71 -4.82
C GLY A 55 25.16 3.29 -4.46
N LYS A 56 24.71 2.27 -5.22
CA LYS A 56 24.95 0.84 -4.95
C LYS A 56 25.33 0.10 -6.23
N THR A 57 26.11 -0.97 -6.11
CA THR A 57 26.30 -1.89 -7.25
C THR A 57 25.00 -2.66 -7.55
N LEU A 58 24.88 -3.23 -8.74
CA LEU A 58 23.75 -4.10 -9.10
C LEU A 58 23.54 -5.25 -8.09
N GLU A 59 24.64 -5.89 -7.67
CA GLU A 59 24.60 -6.98 -6.68
C GLU A 59 24.04 -6.51 -5.34
N GLN A 60 24.52 -5.36 -4.83
CA GLN A 60 24.03 -4.78 -3.57
C GLN A 60 22.56 -4.40 -3.67
N PHE A 61 22.16 -3.79 -4.79
CA PHE A 61 20.77 -3.42 -5.02
C PHE A 61 19.85 -4.65 -5.04
N ASN A 62 20.21 -5.69 -5.80
CA ASN A 62 19.43 -6.92 -5.88
C ASN A 62 19.35 -7.65 -4.54
N LYS A 63 20.44 -7.68 -3.78
CA LYS A 63 20.46 -8.27 -2.44
C LYS A 63 19.47 -7.55 -1.50
N GLU A 64 19.51 -6.24 -1.45
CA GLU A 64 18.58 -5.46 -0.62
C GLU A 64 17.12 -5.62 -1.05
N GLN A 65 16.85 -5.69 -2.37
CA GLN A 65 15.51 -5.96 -2.88
C GLN A 65 15.01 -7.32 -2.42
N GLU A 66 15.86 -8.36 -2.52
CA GLU A 66 15.48 -9.69 -2.07
C GLU A 66 15.30 -9.78 -0.55
N GLU A 67 16.18 -9.15 0.24
CA GLU A 67 16.02 -9.06 1.70
C GLU A 67 14.73 -8.32 2.09
N SER A 68 14.39 -7.25 1.38
CA SER A 68 13.14 -6.51 1.60
C SER A 68 11.91 -7.35 1.24
N ARG A 69 11.98 -8.09 0.13
CA ARG A 69 10.92 -9.00 -0.29
C ARG A 69 10.70 -10.12 0.73
N GLN A 70 11.77 -10.73 1.20
CA GLN A 70 11.70 -11.80 2.22
C GLN A 70 11.10 -11.28 3.54
N ARG A 71 11.47 -10.08 3.95
CA ARG A 71 10.90 -9.44 5.13
C ARG A 71 9.39 -9.24 5.00
N LEU A 72 8.94 -8.71 3.88
CA LEU A 72 7.50 -8.51 3.62
C LEU A 72 6.72 -9.83 3.64
N ILE A 73 7.29 -10.90 3.06
CA ILE A 73 6.68 -12.24 3.08
C ILE A 73 6.56 -12.74 4.53
N GLN A 74 7.63 -12.61 5.32
CA GLN A 74 7.62 -13.04 6.73
C GLN A 74 6.60 -12.26 7.56
N GLU A 75 6.54 -10.94 7.38
CA GLU A 75 5.56 -10.08 8.07
C GLU A 75 4.12 -10.46 7.70
N GLU A 76 3.87 -10.80 6.44
CA GLU A 76 2.54 -11.23 6.00
C GLU A 76 2.16 -12.61 6.57
N GLU A 77 3.09 -13.56 6.57
CA GLU A 77 2.86 -14.88 7.16
C GLU A 77 2.62 -14.77 8.67
N GLU A 78 3.39 -13.94 9.36
CA GLU A 78 3.21 -13.70 10.79
C GLU A 78 1.84 -13.06 11.07
N HIS A 79 1.44 -12.08 10.27
CA HIS A 79 0.12 -11.48 10.37
C HIS A 79 -0.99 -12.52 10.16
N LYS A 80 -0.90 -13.34 9.11
CA LYS A 80 -1.87 -14.42 8.84
C LYS A 80 -2.03 -15.39 10.01
N ARG A 81 -0.94 -15.71 10.71
CA ARG A 81 -0.99 -16.57 11.89
C ARG A 81 -1.75 -15.95 13.07
N LYS A 82 -1.76 -14.61 13.16
CA LYS A 82 -2.45 -13.87 14.23
C LYS A 82 -3.95 -13.67 13.96
N ILE A 83 -4.42 -13.82 12.72
CA ILE A 83 -5.82 -13.59 12.34
C ILE A 83 -6.82 -14.34 13.23
N PRO A 84 -6.66 -15.64 13.56
CA PRO A 84 -7.64 -16.35 14.39
C PRO A 84 -7.79 -15.76 15.80
N GLU A 85 -6.70 -15.31 16.40
CA GLU A 85 -6.71 -14.68 17.73
C GLU A 85 -7.29 -13.27 17.67
N LEU A 86 -6.84 -12.47 16.71
CA LEU A 86 -7.38 -11.13 16.47
C LEU A 86 -8.87 -11.16 16.13
N SER A 87 -9.31 -12.20 15.41
CA SER A 87 -10.73 -12.37 15.07
C SER A 87 -11.57 -12.53 16.34
N LYS A 88 -11.16 -13.35 17.30
CA LYS A 88 -11.87 -13.51 18.58
C LYS A 88 -12.02 -12.18 19.29
N TYR A 89 -10.92 -11.42 19.38
CA TYR A 89 -10.93 -10.11 20.03
C TYR A 89 -11.94 -9.15 19.36
N TRP A 90 -11.87 -9.01 18.02
CA TRP A 90 -12.73 -8.06 17.31
C TRP A 90 -14.21 -8.51 17.25
N ILE A 91 -14.47 -9.81 17.26
CA ILE A 91 -15.82 -10.36 17.38
C ILE A 91 -16.42 -9.98 18.75
N GLU A 92 -15.67 -10.18 19.83
CA GLU A 92 -16.11 -9.81 21.17
C GLU A 92 -16.34 -8.29 21.31
N GLU A 93 -15.43 -7.47 20.79
CA GLU A 93 -15.61 -6.00 20.79
C GLU A 93 -16.84 -5.58 19.99
N GLY A 94 -17.07 -6.19 18.82
CA GLY A 94 -18.27 -5.94 18.02
C GLY A 94 -19.55 -6.29 18.76
N HIS A 95 -19.61 -7.43 19.43
CA HIS A 95 -20.79 -7.84 20.20
C HIS A 95 -21.12 -6.92 21.38
N LYS A 96 -20.15 -6.14 21.90
CA LYS A 96 -20.40 -5.12 22.91
C LYS A 96 -21.06 -3.87 22.37
N VAL A 97 -20.84 -3.57 21.09
CA VAL A 97 -21.27 -2.31 20.45
C VAL A 97 -22.48 -2.52 19.54
N LEU A 98 -22.49 -3.62 18.77
CA LEU A 98 -23.48 -3.88 17.73
C LEU A 98 -24.76 -4.51 18.28
N SER A 99 -25.87 -4.29 17.58
CA SER A 99 -27.15 -4.98 17.84
C SER A 99 -27.03 -6.45 17.46
N LYS A 100 -27.79 -7.32 18.15
CA LYS A 100 -27.68 -8.78 18.00
C LYS A 100 -27.93 -9.28 16.57
N ASP A 101 -28.80 -8.60 15.83
CA ASP A 101 -29.11 -8.91 14.43
C ASP A 101 -27.94 -8.66 13.48
N LYS A 102 -26.91 -7.89 13.90
CA LYS A 102 -25.68 -7.61 13.15
C LYS A 102 -24.53 -8.58 13.46
N TRP A 103 -24.63 -9.37 14.53
CA TRP A 103 -23.51 -10.19 15.02
C TRP A 103 -23.02 -11.21 14.00
N GLU A 104 -23.92 -11.98 13.40
CA GLU A 104 -23.54 -13.03 12.43
C GLU A 104 -22.76 -12.44 11.25
N MET A 105 -23.17 -11.29 10.79
CA MET A 105 -22.52 -10.61 9.67
C MET A 105 -21.17 -10.00 10.09
N TRP A 106 -21.09 -9.43 11.31
CA TRP A 106 -19.85 -8.94 11.87
C TRP A 106 -18.82 -10.07 12.02
N ASP A 107 -19.21 -11.20 12.60
CA ASP A 107 -18.36 -12.37 12.80
C ASP A 107 -17.76 -12.89 11.49
N LYS A 108 -18.52 -12.86 10.40
CA LYS A 108 -18.05 -13.22 9.05
C LYS A 108 -17.13 -12.13 8.46
N CYS A 109 -17.41 -10.87 8.75
CA CYS A 109 -16.65 -9.73 8.22
C CYS A 109 -15.25 -9.62 8.84
N VAL A 110 -15.14 -9.84 10.15
CA VAL A 110 -13.89 -9.63 10.91
C VAL A 110 -12.68 -10.36 10.32
N PRO A 111 -12.66 -11.69 10.09
CA PRO A 111 -11.50 -12.38 9.54
C PRO A 111 -11.14 -11.90 8.13
N VAL A 112 -12.12 -11.51 7.33
CA VAL A 112 -11.91 -10.97 5.99
C VAL A 112 -11.18 -9.62 6.06
N ARG A 113 -11.63 -8.74 6.95
CA ARG A 113 -11.00 -7.42 7.15
C ARG A 113 -9.58 -7.54 7.72
N LEU A 114 -9.35 -8.48 8.63
CA LEU A 114 -8.01 -8.75 9.16
C LEU A 114 -7.05 -9.27 8.08
N GLY A 115 -7.55 -10.00 7.08
CA GLY A 115 -6.76 -10.48 5.94
C GLY A 115 -6.60 -9.49 4.80
N ASP A 116 -7.23 -8.33 4.85
CA ASP A 116 -7.23 -7.30 3.80
C ASP A 116 -6.09 -6.28 3.97
N LEU A 117 -5.95 -5.38 3.00
CA LEU A 117 -4.95 -4.31 2.92
C LEU A 117 -4.80 -3.49 4.21
N TYR A 118 -5.91 -3.18 4.85
CA TYR A 118 -5.95 -2.40 6.09
C TYR A 118 -5.71 -3.20 7.36
N ARG A 119 -5.54 -4.53 7.26
CA ARG A 119 -5.25 -5.45 8.37
C ARG A 119 -6.17 -5.28 9.57
N GLY A 120 -7.44 -4.96 9.32
CA GLY A 120 -8.47 -4.77 10.36
C GLY A 120 -8.45 -3.42 11.06
N MET A 121 -7.64 -2.46 10.63
CA MET A 121 -7.58 -1.11 11.24
C MET A 121 -8.97 -0.43 11.20
N GLU A 122 -9.77 -0.69 10.17
CA GLU A 122 -11.13 -0.17 10.01
C GLU A 122 -12.14 -0.73 11.01
N LEU A 123 -11.89 -1.90 11.59
CA LEU A 123 -12.81 -2.53 12.56
C LEU A 123 -13.00 -1.64 13.81
N GLY A 124 -11.89 -1.23 14.42
CA GLY A 124 -11.93 -0.36 15.59
C GLY A 124 -12.58 0.99 15.28
N GLN A 125 -12.21 1.62 14.18
CA GLN A 125 -12.77 2.90 13.77
C GLN A 125 -14.28 2.82 13.49
N CYS A 126 -14.73 1.74 12.87
CA CYS A 126 -16.16 1.49 12.64
C CYS A 126 -16.91 1.39 13.96
N LEU A 127 -16.39 0.62 14.94
CA LEU A 127 -17.01 0.48 16.25
C LEU A 127 -17.03 1.78 17.02
N ASP A 128 -15.97 2.58 16.97
CA ASP A 128 -15.90 3.90 17.64
C ASP A 128 -16.93 4.88 17.07
N ILE A 129 -17.09 4.91 15.73
CA ILE A 129 -18.14 5.73 15.10
C ILE A 129 -19.52 5.26 15.53
N ILE A 130 -19.82 3.96 15.46
CA ILE A 130 -21.13 3.41 15.86
C ILE A 130 -21.42 3.70 17.32
N LYS A 131 -20.44 3.54 18.20
CA LYS A 131 -20.55 3.87 19.62
C LYS A 131 -20.87 5.36 19.81
N THR A 132 -20.19 6.24 19.11
CA THR A 132 -20.43 7.70 19.14
C THR A 132 -21.84 8.02 18.70
N VAL A 133 -22.34 7.40 17.64
CA VAL A 133 -23.72 7.58 17.16
C VAL A 133 -24.75 7.15 18.22
N LYS A 134 -24.50 6.02 18.91
CA LYS A 134 -25.39 5.49 19.94
C LYS A 134 -25.40 6.36 21.20
N GLU A 135 -24.25 6.86 21.60
CA GLU A 135 -24.09 7.64 22.83
C GLU A 135 -24.41 9.13 22.67
N LYS A 136 -24.30 9.69 21.45
CA LYS A 136 -24.45 11.10 21.17
C LYS A 136 -25.43 11.33 20.01
N SER A 137 -24.90 11.55 18.79
CA SER A 137 -25.70 11.84 17.61
C SER A 137 -25.04 11.31 16.33
N ILE A 138 -25.82 11.27 15.23
CA ILE A 138 -25.28 10.97 13.89
C ILE A 138 -24.25 12.00 13.49
N GLN A 139 -24.49 13.28 13.75
CA GLN A 139 -23.55 14.34 13.39
C GLN A 139 -22.19 14.13 14.09
N ASP A 140 -22.19 13.79 15.38
CA ASP A 140 -20.94 13.46 16.08
C ASP A 140 -20.21 12.27 15.43
N GLY A 141 -20.94 11.24 15.00
CA GLY A 141 -20.36 10.10 14.30
C GLY A 141 -19.79 10.48 12.92
N ILE A 142 -20.45 11.35 12.17
CA ILE A 142 -19.95 11.90 10.91
C ILE A 142 -18.68 12.73 11.15
N ASP A 143 -18.66 13.54 12.20
CA ASP A 143 -17.50 14.36 12.56
C ASP A 143 -16.29 13.48 12.93
N VAL A 144 -16.50 12.40 13.68
CA VAL A 144 -15.45 11.39 13.95
C VAL A 144 -14.94 10.79 12.65
N MET A 145 -15.83 10.36 11.75
CA MET A 145 -15.46 9.77 10.47
C MET A 145 -14.68 10.74 9.58
N ASN A 146 -15.06 12.02 9.54
CA ASN A 146 -14.38 13.04 8.73
C ASN A 146 -13.01 13.43 9.29
N ASN A 147 -12.77 13.20 10.58
CA ASN A 147 -11.49 13.46 11.25
C ASN A 147 -10.56 12.25 11.27
N LEU A 148 -10.90 11.14 10.60
CA LEU A 148 -10.01 9.98 10.50
C LEU A 148 -8.80 10.29 9.61
N HIS A 149 -7.61 10.19 10.18
CA HIS A 149 -6.34 10.42 9.47
C HIS A 149 -5.61 9.10 9.13
N SER A 150 -6.31 8.00 9.08
CA SER A 150 -5.74 6.65 9.01
C SER A 150 -5.42 6.13 7.61
N GLY A 151 -5.70 6.90 6.55
CA GLY A 151 -5.53 6.44 5.17
C GLY A 151 -6.58 5.40 4.70
N ILE A 152 -7.52 5.02 5.57
CA ILE A 152 -8.65 4.15 5.19
C ILE A 152 -9.55 4.91 4.22
N SER A 153 -9.99 4.21 3.18
CA SER A 153 -10.93 4.76 2.20
C SER A 153 -12.23 5.18 2.89
N TRP A 154 -12.62 6.44 2.67
CA TRP A 154 -13.87 6.99 3.18
C TRP A 154 -15.10 6.19 2.68
N GLY A 155 -15.04 5.68 1.45
CA GLY A 155 -16.07 4.79 0.89
C GLY A 155 -16.20 3.47 1.64
N LEU A 156 -15.08 2.86 2.03
CA LEU A 156 -15.10 1.64 2.84
C LEU A 156 -15.73 1.90 4.20
N MET A 157 -15.31 2.98 4.89
CA MET A 157 -15.86 3.32 6.19
C MET A 157 -17.37 3.60 6.13
N LYS A 158 -17.83 4.35 5.13
CA LYS A 158 -19.28 4.56 4.90
C LYS A 158 -20.03 3.24 4.69
N SER A 159 -19.47 2.34 3.89
CA SER A 159 -20.08 1.03 3.64
C SER A 159 -20.21 0.22 4.93
N MET A 160 -19.18 0.19 5.77
CA MET A 160 -19.22 -0.50 7.05
C MET A 160 -20.23 0.13 8.03
N ILE A 161 -20.25 1.46 8.13
CA ILE A 161 -21.23 2.14 8.98
C ILE A 161 -22.67 1.87 8.52
N ARG A 162 -22.90 1.90 7.20
CA ARG A 162 -24.22 1.54 6.63
C ARG A 162 -24.65 0.16 7.02
N GLU A 163 -23.74 -0.79 7.02
CA GLU A 163 -24.02 -2.20 7.26
C GLU A 163 -24.23 -2.51 8.74
N PHE A 164 -23.37 -1.97 9.60
CA PHE A 164 -23.29 -2.35 11.02
C PHE A 164 -23.96 -1.38 11.98
N CYS A 165 -24.19 -0.12 11.63
CA CYS A 165 -24.91 0.83 12.45
C CYS A 165 -26.44 0.70 12.23
N ASP A 166 -27.22 0.68 13.30
CA ASP A 166 -28.70 0.62 13.22
C ASP A 166 -29.28 1.84 12.49
N ARG A 167 -28.58 2.98 12.55
CA ARG A 167 -28.92 4.23 11.86
C ARG A 167 -28.02 4.51 10.64
N GLY A 168 -27.37 3.46 10.11
CA GLY A 168 -26.36 3.60 9.06
C GLY A 168 -26.84 4.27 7.78
N ASN A 169 -28.12 4.14 7.43
CA ASN A 169 -28.70 4.78 6.25
C ASN A 169 -28.73 6.32 6.36
N GLU A 170 -28.82 6.87 7.56
CA GLU A 170 -28.83 8.31 7.81
C GLU A 170 -27.45 8.98 7.57
N PHE A 171 -26.39 8.19 7.48
CA PHE A 171 -25.05 8.65 7.08
C PHE A 171 -24.88 8.95 5.58
N LEU A 172 -25.88 8.62 4.78
CA LEU A 172 -25.80 8.70 3.32
C LEU A 172 -26.54 9.91 2.74
N GLU A 173 -27.33 10.57 3.56
CA GLU A 173 -28.05 11.78 3.23
C GLU A 173 -27.18 13.03 3.45
#